data_a6674423e81622b24478399a896cf0e7
#
_entry.id   a6674423e81622b24478399a896cf0e7
#
_cell.length_a   1.000
_cell.length_b   1.000
_cell.length_c   1.000
_cell.angle_alpha   90.00
_cell.angle_beta   90.00
_cell.angle_gamma   90.00
#
_symmetry.space_group_name_H-M   'P 1'
#
loop_
_entity.id
_entity.type
_entity.pdbx_description
1 polymer ?
#
loop_
_entity_poly.entity_id
_entity_poly.type
_entity_poly.pdbx_seq_one_letter_code
_entity_poly.pdbx_strand_id
1 'polypeptide(L)'
;MSDTTVSMTTAQIMEWLPHRYPFLLIDGIAKCRPGESISAWKNVTINEPFFQGHFPGRPVMPGVLIIEAMAQAGGVLSYMTSREHDPDAIFYLAGVDEARFRRPVCPGDRLDLDVSVAGIRRGIWFYRCEAAVDGNKAVSARITCAPGTAR
;
A
#
# COMPACT_ATOMS: atom_id res chain seq x y z
N MET A 1 18.41 20.65 4.98
CA MET A 1 17.53 19.61 4.45
C MET A 1 16.08 20.00 4.73
N SER A 2 15.32 20.24 3.69
CA SER A 2 13.90 20.47 3.85
C SER A 2 13.23 19.14 4.18
N ASP A 3 12.64 19.05 5.35
CA ASP A 3 11.80 17.93 5.76
C ASP A 3 10.47 18.04 4.98
N THR A 4 10.51 17.64 3.70
CA THR A 4 9.38 17.79 2.80
C THR A 4 8.41 16.64 3.03
N THR A 5 7.49 16.84 3.95
CA THR A 5 6.38 15.93 4.15
C THR A 5 5.29 16.25 3.13
N VAL A 6 4.89 15.26 2.34
CA VAL A 6 3.89 15.41 1.29
C VAL A 6 2.65 14.60 1.63
N SER A 7 1.48 15.21 1.50
CA SER A 7 0.19 14.51 1.52
C SER A 7 -0.39 14.44 0.11
N MET A 8 -1.26 13.46 -0.16
CA MET A 8 -1.87 13.30 -1.47
C MET A 8 -3.34 12.90 -1.37
N THR A 9 -4.13 13.45 -2.29
CA THR A 9 -5.50 12.98 -2.57
C THR A 9 -5.47 11.73 -3.45
N THR A 10 -6.59 11.05 -3.58
CA THR A 10 -6.73 9.91 -4.50
C THR A 10 -6.31 10.27 -5.93
N ALA A 11 -6.75 11.41 -6.43
CA ALA A 11 -6.40 11.86 -7.79
C ALA A 11 -4.90 12.02 -7.97
N GLN A 12 -4.21 12.55 -6.97
CA GLN A 12 -2.74 12.70 -6.99
C GLN A 12 -2.02 11.35 -6.93
N ILE A 13 -2.53 10.40 -6.15
CA ILE A 13 -2.00 9.03 -6.10
C ILE A 13 -2.07 8.39 -7.49
N MET A 14 -3.15 8.60 -8.21
CA MET A 14 -3.34 8.05 -9.56
C MET A 14 -2.33 8.59 -10.59
N GLU A 15 -1.68 9.70 -10.31
CA GLU A 15 -0.58 10.22 -11.14
C GLU A 15 0.69 9.39 -10.97
N TRP A 16 0.85 8.69 -9.84
CA TRP A 16 2.04 7.90 -9.51
C TRP A 16 1.84 6.41 -9.71
N LEU A 17 0.66 5.86 -9.30
CA LEU A 17 0.37 4.44 -9.41
C LEU A 17 -0.37 4.11 -10.70
N PRO A 18 0.00 3.01 -11.39
CA PRO A 18 -0.74 2.56 -12.58
C PRO A 18 -2.06 1.87 -12.24
N HIS A 19 -2.23 1.42 -11.02
CA HIS A 19 -3.41 0.69 -10.56
C HIS A 19 -4.69 1.50 -10.74
N ARG A 20 -5.79 0.82 -11.11
CA ARG A 20 -7.12 1.42 -11.28
C ARG A 20 -8.17 0.50 -10.69
N TYR A 21 -9.42 0.97 -10.62
CA TYR A 21 -10.54 0.18 -10.17
C TYR A 21 -10.58 -1.19 -10.88
N PRO A 22 -10.77 -2.31 -10.17
CA PRO A 22 -11.07 -2.43 -8.73
C PRO A 22 -9.83 -2.65 -7.87
N PHE A 23 -8.63 -2.37 -8.36
CA PHE A 23 -7.37 -2.77 -7.75
C PHE A 23 -6.53 -1.60 -7.21
N LEU A 24 -7.01 -0.38 -7.25
CA LEU A 24 -6.39 0.73 -6.55
C LEU A 24 -6.87 0.70 -5.09
N LEU A 25 -5.97 0.36 -4.18
CA LEU A 25 -6.31 0.05 -2.78
C LEU A 25 -5.82 1.11 -1.79
N ILE A 26 -5.53 2.33 -2.27
CA ILE A 26 -5.14 3.45 -1.42
C ILE A 26 -6.03 4.64 -1.77
N ASP A 27 -6.64 5.25 -0.76
CA ASP A 27 -7.53 6.40 -0.96
C ASP A 27 -6.86 7.73 -0.68
N GLY A 28 -5.83 7.76 0.16
CA GLY A 28 -5.09 8.97 0.43
C GLY A 28 -3.75 8.70 1.10
N ILE A 29 -2.88 9.69 1.04
CA ILE A 29 -1.61 9.71 1.73
C ILE A 29 -1.62 10.87 2.71
N ALA A 30 -1.50 10.56 3.99
CA ALA A 30 -1.43 11.54 5.05
C ALA A 30 -0.05 12.18 5.13
N LYS A 31 0.99 11.38 4.90
CA LYS A 31 2.37 11.80 5.06
C LYS A 31 3.29 10.91 4.23
N CYS A 32 4.17 11.52 3.46
CA CYS A 32 5.25 10.81 2.77
C CYS A 32 6.55 11.54 3.00
N ARG A 33 7.55 10.80 3.47
CA ARG A 33 8.95 11.25 3.59
C ARG A 33 9.78 10.43 2.61
N PRO A 34 10.13 10.98 1.45
CA PRO A 34 10.95 10.25 0.47
C PRO A 34 12.20 9.66 1.10
N GLY A 35 12.51 8.42 0.77
CA GLY A 35 13.63 7.67 1.31
C GLY A 35 13.41 7.03 2.67
N GLU A 36 12.34 7.38 3.36
CA GLU A 36 12.10 6.93 4.74
C GLU A 36 10.80 6.15 4.91
N SER A 37 9.65 6.83 4.78
CA SER A 37 8.37 6.25 5.16
C SER A 37 7.18 6.92 4.50
N ILE A 38 6.06 6.22 4.52
CA ILE A 38 4.78 6.72 4.04
C ILE A 38 3.66 6.23 4.97
N SER A 39 2.72 7.13 5.26
CA SER A 39 1.48 6.82 5.96
C SER A 39 0.31 7.11 5.02
N ALA A 40 -0.44 6.08 4.72
CA ALA A 40 -1.57 6.11 3.79
C ALA A 40 -2.81 5.53 4.45
N TRP A 41 -3.95 5.60 3.77
CA TRP A 41 -5.16 4.93 4.25
C TRP A 41 -5.99 4.40 3.11
N LYS A 42 -6.80 3.40 3.44
CA LYS A 42 -7.87 2.89 2.58
C LYS A 42 -9.19 2.95 3.34
N ASN A 43 -10.20 3.49 2.71
CA ASN A 43 -11.58 3.42 3.19
C ASN A 43 -12.17 2.07 2.75
N VAL A 44 -12.47 1.19 3.71
CA VAL A 44 -13.03 -0.11 3.41
C VAL A 44 -14.55 0.01 3.34
N THR A 45 -15.14 -0.28 2.19
CA THR A 45 -16.58 -0.14 1.99
C THR A 45 -17.20 -1.42 1.46
N ILE A 46 -18.49 -1.65 1.76
CA ILE A 46 -19.21 -2.80 1.24
C ILE A 46 -19.33 -2.77 -0.29
N ASN A 47 -19.11 -1.59 -0.89
CA ASN A 47 -19.21 -1.38 -2.33
C ASN A 47 -17.93 -1.80 -3.09
N GLU A 48 -17.23 -2.80 -2.59
CA GLU A 48 -16.04 -3.36 -3.23
C GLU A 48 -16.35 -4.79 -3.72
N PRO A 49 -15.92 -5.14 -4.96
CA PRO A 49 -16.30 -6.42 -5.60
C PRO A 49 -15.94 -7.66 -4.81
N PHE A 50 -14.83 -7.67 -4.10
CA PHE A 50 -14.35 -8.86 -3.40
C PHE A 50 -15.22 -9.27 -2.22
N PHE A 51 -16.04 -8.37 -1.66
CA PHE A 51 -16.92 -8.73 -0.55
C PHE A 51 -18.10 -9.64 -0.94
N GLN A 52 -18.39 -9.73 -2.23
CA GLN A 52 -19.43 -10.67 -2.71
C GLN A 52 -19.03 -12.12 -2.47
N GLY A 53 -17.76 -12.43 -2.58
CA GLY A 53 -17.23 -13.79 -2.43
C GLY A 53 -16.47 -14.06 -1.15
N HIS A 54 -16.13 -13.02 -0.39
CA HIS A 54 -15.23 -13.16 0.76
C HIS A 54 -15.80 -12.46 2.01
N PHE A 55 -16.79 -13.01 2.67
CA PHE A 55 -17.56 -14.21 2.39
C PHE A 55 -19.04 -13.87 2.31
N PRO A 56 -19.88 -14.62 1.59
CA PRO A 56 -21.32 -14.35 1.53
C PRO A 56 -21.93 -14.21 2.93
N GLY A 57 -22.58 -13.05 3.18
CA GLY A 57 -23.17 -12.75 4.50
C GLY A 57 -22.17 -12.40 5.60
N ARG A 58 -20.87 -12.45 5.33
CA ARG A 58 -19.81 -12.14 6.31
C ARG A 58 -18.62 -11.48 5.64
N PRO A 59 -18.73 -10.20 5.29
CA PRO A 59 -17.68 -9.51 4.53
C PRO A 59 -16.44 -9.27 5.37
N VAL A 60 -15.31 -9.75 4.88
CA VAL A 60 -13.99 -9.55 5.48
C VAL A 60 -13.02 -9.19 4.36
N MET A 61 -12.25 -8.13 4.52
CA MET A 61 -11.24 -7.78 3.53
C MET A 61 -10.17 -8.87 3.46
N PRO A 62 -9.93 -9.45 2.27
CA PRO A 62 -8.90 -10.48 2.14
C PRO A 62 -7.55 -9.99 2.62
N GLY A 63 -6.89 -10.78 3.48
CA GLY A 63 -5.58 -10.42 4.02
C GLY A 63 -4.54 -10.18 2.93
N VAL A 64 -4.61 -10.95 1.84
CA VAL A 64 -3.69 -10.77 0.69
C VAL A 64 -3.89 -9.42 0.01
N LEU A 65 -5.10 -8.84 0.04
CA LEU A 65 -5.34 -7.50 -0.49
C LEU A 65 -4.87 -6.40 0.46
N ILE A 66 -4.81 -6.67 1.74
CA ILE A 66 -4.17 -5.75 2.69
C ILE A 66 -2.66 -5.69 2.43
N ILE A 67 -2.05 -6.84 2.17
CA ILE A 67 -0.64 -6.92 1.73
C ILE A 67 -0.46 -6.08 0.46
N GLU A 68 -1.34 -6.23 -0.53
CA GLU A 68 -1.29 -5.46 -1.77
C GLU A 68 -1.43 -3.95 -1.50
N ALA A 69 -2.34 -3.54 -0.63
CA ALA A 69 -2.52 -2.13 -0.27
C ALA A 69 -1.23 -1.55 0.33
N MET A 70 -0.56 -2.28 1.22
CA MET A 70 0.72 -1.87 1.79
C MET A 70 1.82 -1.80 0.72
N ALA A 71 1.84 -2.74 -0.22
CA ALA A 71 2.77 -2.73 -1.35
C ALA A 71 2.54 -1.51 -2.26
N GLN A 72 1.29 -1.13 -2.50
CA GLN A 72 0.96 0.07 -3.28
C GLN A 72 1.44 1.34 -2.58
N ALA A 73 1.27 1.44 -1.27
CA ALA A 73 1.82 2.55 -0.49
C ALA A 73 3.35 2.61 -0.62
N GLY A 74 4.02 1.45 -0.53
CA GLY A 74 5.46 1.34 -0.77
C GLY A 74 5.85 1.77 -2.18
N GLY A 75 5.03 1.45 -3.18
CA GLY A 75 5.23 1.87 -4.57
C GLY A 75 5.25 3.40 -4.71
N VAL A 76 4.30 4.09 -4.11
CA VAL A 76 4.29 5.56 -4.11
C VAL A 76 5.56 6.11 -3.44
N LEU A 77 5.93 5.54 -2.30
CA LEU A 77 7.16 5.93 -1.60
C LEU A 77 8.40 5.75 -2.49
N SER A 78 8.47 4.65 -3.23
CA SER A 78 9.59 4.38 -4.15
C SER A 78 9.64 5.39 -5.29
N TYR A 79 8.51 5.66 -5.94
CA TYR A 79 8.44 6.64 -7.03
C TYR A 79 8.83 8.04 -6.54
N MET A 80 8.34 8.46 -5.41
CA MET A 80 8.66 9.77 -4.84
C MET A 80 10.12 9.89 -4.42
N THR A 81 10.71 8.80 -3.97
CA THR A 81 12.12 8.79 -3.54
C THR A 81 13.06 8.89 -4.74
N SER A 82 12.79 8.14 -5.80
CA SER A 82 13.60 8.16 -7.02
C SER A 82 13.40 9.43 -7.84
N ARG A 83 12.31 10.14 -7.64
CA ARG A 83 11.90 11.33 -8.42
C ARG A 83 11.82 11.08 -9.93
N GLU A 84 11.88 9.83 -10.33
CA GLU A 84 11.72 9.42 -11.72
C GLU A 84 10.30 8.92 -11.90
N HIS A 85 9.47 9.75 -12.49
CA HIS A 85 8.15 9.35 -12.93
C HIS A 85 8.27 8.77 -14.33
N ASP A 86 8.65 7.51 -14.43
CA ASP A 86 8.56 6.77 -15.67
C ASP A 86 7.18 6.10 -15.71
N PRO A 87 6.27 6.53 -16.61
CA PRO A 87 4.94 5.95 -16.69
C PRO A 87 4.95 4.47 -17.08
N ASP A 88 6.05 3.98 -17.63
CA ASP A 88 6.21 2.57 -18.00
C ASP A 88 6.89 1.74 -16.89
N ALA A 89 7.39 2.38 -15.83
CA ALA A 89 8.00 1.69 -14.70
C ALA A 89 6.90 1.09 -13.81
N ILE A 90 6.99 -0.21 -13.59
CA ILE A 90 6.08 -0.96 -12.72
C ILE A 90 6.89 -1.63 -11.63
N PHE A 91 6.44 -1.52 -10.39
CA PHE A 91 6.98 -2.30 -9.29
C PHE A 91 6.11 -3.54 -9.07
N TYR A 92 6.73 -4.71 -9.18
CA TYR A 92 6.07 -5.99 -8.92
C TYR A 92 6.29 -6.40 -7.47
N LEU A 93 5.25 -6.96 -6.87
CA LEU A 93 5.36 -7.63 -5.59
C LEU A 93 6.22 -8.89 -5.79
N ALA A 94 7.43 -8.88 -5.24
CA ALA A 94 8.40 -9.96 -5.45
C ALA A 94 8.48 -10.94 -4.28
N GLY A 95 8.19 -10.48 -3.07
CA GLY A 95 8.24 -11.35 -1.90
C GLY A 95 7.46 -10.77 -0.72
N VAL A 96 6.98 -11.67 0.13
CA VAL A 96 6.32 -11.34 1.38
C VAL A 96 6.89 -12.26 2.46
N ASP A 97 7.40 -11.66 3.52
CA ASP A 97 7.99 -12.38 4.64
C ASP A 97 7.35 -11.95 5.95
N GLU A 98 7.32 -12.84 6.91
CA GLU A 98 6.84 -12.58 8.27
C GLU A 98 5.45 -11.95 8.32
N ALA A 99 4.56 -12.36 7.41
CA ALA A 99 3.19 -11.87 7.38
C ALA A 99 2.41 -12.40 8.59
N ARG A 100 1.76 -11.48 9.31
CA ARG A 100 0.91 -11.78 10.47
C ARG A 100 -0.42 -11.08 10.31
N PHE A 101 -1.49 -11.84 10.46
CA PHE A 101 -2.87 -11.36 10.38
C PHE A 101 -3.49 -11.48 11.77
N ARG A 102 -3.73 -10.34 12.43
CA ARG A 102 -4.08 -10.31 13.86
C ARG A 102 -5.56 -10.10 14.12
N ARG A 103 -6.26 -9.43 13.18
CA ARG A 103 -7.68 -9.13 13.33
C ARG A 103 -8.31 -8.89 11.96
N PRO A 104 -9.60 -9.24 11.80
CA PRO A 104 -10.30 -9.00 10.54
C PRO A 104 -10.51 -7.50 10.30
N VAL A 105 -10.50 -7.12 9.03
CA VAL A 105 -10.84 -5.79 8.55
C VAL A 105 -12.15 -5.90 7.78
N CYS A 106 -13.12 -5.06 8.13
CA CYS A 106 -14.50 -5.18 7.65
C CYS A 106 -14.97 -3.88 6.99
N PRO A 107 -16.04 -3.93 6.17
CA PRO A 107 -16.66 -2.72 5.64
C PRO A 107 -17.01 -1.73 6.75
N GLY A 108 -16.71 -0.45 6.53
CA GLY A 108 -16.87 0.62 7.52
C GLY A 108 -15.57 0.97 8.23
N ASP A 109 -14.55 0.12 8.15
CA ASP A 109 -13.24 0.42 8.73
C ASP A 109 -12.46 1.39 7.85
N ARG A 110 -11.68 2.25 8.49
CA ARG A 110 -10.57 2.96 7.84
C ARG A 110 -9.29 2.19 8.15
N LEU A 111 -8.65 1.70 7.12
CA LEU A 111 -7.40 0.95 7.24
C LEU A 111 -6.23 1.92 7.10
N ASP A 112 -5.50 2.15 8.18
CA ASP A 112 -4.30 2.97 8.17
C ASP A 112 -3.10 2.09 7.81
N LEU A 113 -2.28 2.58 6.88
CA LEU A 113 -1.14 1.85 6.32
C LEU A 113 0.14 2.62 6.61
N ASP A 114 1.06 2.00 7.34
CA ASP A 114 2.38 2.56 7.61
C ASP A 114 3.46 1.69 6.99
N VAL A 115 4.26 2.28 6.11
CA VAL A 115 5.32 1.59 5.38
C VAL A 115 6.62 2.36 5.53
N SER A 116 7.68 1.67 5.92
CA SER A 116 9.01 2.25 6.02
C SER A 116 10.01 1.47 5.18
N VAL A 117 11.01 2.18 4.65
CA VAL A 117 12.08 1.56 3.88
C VAL A 117 13.01 0.79 4.83
N ALA A 118 13.14 -0.50 4.64
CA ALA A 118 14.10 -1.33 5.35
C ALA A 118 15.45 -1.40 4.61
N GLY A 119 15.42 -1.23 3.30
CA GLY A 119 16.62 -1.21 2.48
C GLY A 119 16.30 -1.13 1.00
N ILE A 120 17.31 -0.74 0.23
CA ILE A 120 17.26 -0.72 -1.24
C ILE A 120 18.53 -1.39 -1.73
N ARG A 121 18.39 -2.38 -2.60
CA ARG A 121 19.53 -3.09 -3.16
C ARG A 121 19.29 -3.39 -4.64
N ARG A 122 20.11 -2.84 -5.51
CA ARG A 122 20.03 -3.05 -6.97
C ARG A 122 18.65 -2.75 -7.55
N GLY A 123 18.01 -1.67 -7.08
CA GLY A 123 16.67 -1.30 -7.51
C GLY A 123 15.54 -2.07 -6.84
N ILE A 124 15.86 -3.08 -6.01
CA ILE A 124 14.87 -3.84 -5.26
C ILE A 124 14.64 -3.15 -3.91
N TRP A 125 13.37 -2.94 -3.59
CA TRP A 125 12.94 -2.24 -2.38
C TRP A 125 12.44 -3.22 -1.34
N PHE A 126 12.91 -3.04 -0.12
CA PHE A 126 12.49 -3.83 1.05
C PHE A 126 11.77 -2.90 2.02
N TYR A 127 10.56 -3.29 2.43
CA TYR A 127 9.72 -2.48 3.31
C TYR A 127 9.34 -3.23 4.58
N ARG A 128 9.19 -2.49 5.66
CA ARG A 128 8.45 -2.92 6.85
C ARG A 128 7.08 -2.30 6.80
N CYS A 129 6.05 -3.12 6.92
CA CYS A 129 4.68 -2.69 6.69
C CYS A 129 3.79 -3.06 7.88
N GLU A 130 2.92 -2.14 8.26
CA GLU A 130 1.87 -2.34 9.25
C GLU A 130 0.57 -1.74 8.76
N ALA A 131 -0.53 -2.45 9.02
CA ALA A 131 -1.88 -1.97 8.78
C ALA A 131 -2.66 -2.03 10.08
N ALA A 132 -3.43 -0.98 10.37
CA ALA A 132 -4.17 -0.86 11.62
C ALA A 132 -5.55 -0.24 11.39
N VAL A 133 -6.49 -0.57 12.27
CA VAL A 133 -7.82 0.03 12.35
C VAL A 133 -7.99 0.62 13.74
N ASP A 134 -8.28 1.91 13.82
CA ASP A 134 -8.43 2.64 15.09
C ASP A 134 -7.24 2.44 16.03
N GLY A 135 -6.02 2.43 15.47
CA GLY A 135 -4.78 2.24 16.22
C GLY A 135 -4.47 0.79 16.61
N ASN A 136 -5.35 -0.15 16.29
CA ASN A 136 -5.14 -1.57 16.60
C ASN A 136 -4.57 -2.29 15.38
N LYS A 137 -3.39 -2.89 15.54
CA LYS A 137 -2.70 -3.57 14.46
C LYS A 137 -3.54 -4.73 13.91
N ALA A 138 -3.76 -4.72 12.61
CA ALA A 138 -4.49 -5.77 11.90
C ALA A 138 -3.55 -6.70 11.14
N VAL A 139 -2.58 -6.16 10.43
CA VAL A 139 -1.62 -6.93 9.63
C VAL A 139 -0.23 -6.31 9.77
N SER A 140 0.78 -7.14 9.79
CA SER A 140 2.17 -6.73 9.65
C SER A 140 2.89 -7.67 8.69
N ALA A 141 3.86 -7.15 7.94
CA ALA A 141 4.64 -7.94 7.01
C ALA A 141 5.93 -7.23 6.61
N ARG A 142 6.86 -7.99 6.08
CA ARG A 142 7.98 -7.48 5.28
C ARG A 142 7.66 -7.73 3.81
N ILE A 143 7.74 -6.69 3.00
CA ILE A 143 7.39 -6.76 1.58
C ILE A 143 8.60 -6.39 0.75
N THR A 144 8.82 -7.14 -0.32
CA THR A 144 9.85 -6.86 -1.32
C THR A 144 9.17 -6.53 -2.64
N CYS A 145 9.55 -5.40 -3.22
CA CYS A 145 9.09 -5.00 -4.56
C CYS A 145 10.29 -4.84 -5.48
N ALA A 146 10.15 -5.33 -6.70
CA ALA A 146 11.18 -5.27 -7.72
C ALA A 146 10.68 -4.50 -8.94
N PRO A 147 11.53 -3.67 -9.57
CA PRO A 147 11.15 -2.98 -10.79
C PRO A 147 11.04 -3.95 -11.95
N GLY A 148 10.12 -3.65 -12.86
CA GLY A 148 9.92 -4.37 -14.09
C GLY A 148 9.45 -3.43 -15.18
N THR A 149 9.52 -3.90 -16.43
CA THR A 149 8.96 -3.18 -17.56
C THR A 149 7.64 -3.80 -17.97
N ALA A 150 6.68 -2.95 -18.36
CA ALA A 150 5.44 -3.44 -18.96
C ALA A 150 5.77 -4.18 -20.26
N ARG A 151 5.10 -5.34 -20.49
CA ARG A 151 5.21 -6.08 -21.76
C ARG A 151 4.29 -5.48 -22.81
#